data_c48dae6f7c7172f735bf3e7b2c231e8c
#
_entry.id   c48dae6f7c7172f735bf3e7b2c231e8c
#
_cell.length_a   1.000
_cell.length_b   1.000
_cell.length_c   1.000
_cell.angle_alpha   90.00
_cell.angle_beta   90.00
_cell.angle_gamma   90.00
#
_symmetry.space_group_name_H-M   'P 1'
#
loop_
_entity.id
_entity.type
_entity.pdbx_description
1 polymer ?
#
loop_
_entity_poly.entity_id
_entity_poly.type
_entity_poly.pdbx_seq_one_letter_code
_entity_poly.pdbx_strand_id
1 'polypeptide(L)'
;MGIILKQSFFNTLIIFLGFGVGGINVLFLYTHFLHEDYFGLITFLLSAANIILPLLVFGMQHTIVKFYSSYQTKIEQDGFLTTALLMPLIVIIPLAFVGAFIYESLADWISMENPIIKKYTYLLFLLAIFMGYFEVFYAWTKVQLNSVFGNFIKEIFPRICTTFLLFAVFFKRLTDEEFIYGVVIVYGISTVIMMFYAFYVYKPTFKLVLPSNLKEIISFSLYIIVAGSAAGVLLEIDKFMIPQMEKIAQVAYYSVGIYIASVIGIPTRAMQQITSPITAKDMNENKLDDVEKLYKQSSINLLVIGGLFFLLI
;
A
#
# COMPACT_ATOMS: atom_id res chain seq x y z
N MET A 1 19.35 13.30 16.10
CA MET A 1 18.08 12.75 16.66
C MET A 1 16.81 13.50 16.22
N GLY A 2 16.83 14.85 16.06
CA GLY A 2 15.61 15.63 15.82
C GLY A 2 14.76 15.27 14.59
N ILE A 3 15.36 15.00 13.40
CA ILE A 3 14.62 14.79 12.16
C ILE A 3 13.87 13.46 12.17
N ILE A 4 14.51 12.37 12.60
CA ILE A 4 13.91 11.03 12.63
C ILE A 4 12.73 10.99 13.61
N LEU A 5 12.92 11.51 14.84
CA LEU A 5 11.84 11.55 15.84
C LEU A 5 10.66 12.42 15.37
N LYS A 6 10.96 13.58 14.76
CA LYS A 6 9.92 14.46 14.21
C LYS A 6 9.12 13.77 13.10
N GLN A 7 9.79 13.12 12.16
CA GLN A 7 9.10 12.37 11.09
C GLN A 7 8.31 11.18 11.63
N SER A 8 8.86 10.44 12.58
CA SER A 8 8.14 9.32 13.23
C SER A 8 6.86 9.80 13.92
N PHE A 9 6.92 10.93 14.65
CA PHE A 9 5.74 11.51 15.29
C PHE A 9 4.65 11.88 14.26
N PHE A 10 5.01 12.63 13.21
CA PHE A 10 4.05 13.00 12.18
C PHE A 10 3.51 11.80 11.42
N ASN A 11 4.36 10.82 11.09
CA ASN A 11 3.92 9.59 10.44
C ASN A 11 2.93 8.81 11.32
N THR A 12 3.16 8.73 12.62
CA THR A 12 2.24 8.12 13.58
C THR A 12 0.90 8.85 13.61
N LEU A 13 0.92 10.19 13.71
CA LEU A 13 -0.29 10.99 13.70
C LEU A 13 -1.11 10.79 12.42
N ILE A 14 -0.44 10.78 11.26
CA ILE A 14 -1.07 10.54 9.95
C ILE A 14 -1.75 9.16 9.91
N ILE A 15 -1.11 8.11 10.43
CA ILE A 15 -1.69 6.76 10.48
C ILE A 15 -2.95 6.75 11.34
N PHE A 16 -2.92 7.37 12.52
CA PHE A 16 -4.09 7.45 13.40
C PHE A 16 -5.25 8.23 12.75
N LEU A 17 -4.96 9.41 12.20
CA LEU A 17 -5.98 10.21 11.51
C LEU A 17 -6.54 9.48 10.29
N GLY A 18 -5.66 8.88 9.48
CA GLY A 18 -6.08 8.08 8.33
C GLY A 18 -6.96 6.91 8.75
N PHE A 19 -6.60 6.20 9.82
CA PHE A 19 -7.43 5.14 10.35
C PHE A 19 -8.79 5.67 10.83
N GLY A 20 -8.84 6.79 11.55
CA GLY A 20 -10.10 7.41 11.99
C GLY A 20 -11.02 7.75 10.81
N VAL A 21 -10.50 8.42 9.78
CA VAL A 21 -11.27 8.73 8.56
C VAL A 21 -11.71 7.45 7.84
N GLY A 22 -10.82 6.46 7.73
CA GLY A 22 -11.15 5.16 7.16
C GLY A 22 -12.26 4.44 7.93
N GLY A 23 -12.27 4.55 9.27
CA GLY A 23 -13.32 4.00 10.12
C GLY A 23 -14.67 4.64 9.85
N ILE A 24 -14.72 5.96 9.77
CA ILE A 24 -15.94 6.67 9.39
C ILE A 24 -16.44 6.19 8.03
N ASN A 25 -15.56 6.06 7.05
CA ASN A 25 -15.93 5.57 5.73
C ASN A 25 -16.47 4.13 5.80
N VAL A 26 -15.71 3.17 6.36
CA VAL A 26 -16.05 1.75 6.31
C VAL A 26 -17.25 1.41 7.18
N LEU A 27 -17.31 1.96 8.41
CA LEU A 27 -18.35 1.59 9.36
C LEU A 27 -19.67 2.31 9.13
N PHE A 28 -19.64 3.52 8.56
CA PHE A 28 -20.83 4.36 8.43
C PHE A 28 -21.15 4.73 6.99
N LEU A 29 -20.21 5.30 6.24
CA LEU A 29 -20.54 5.89 4.94
C LEU A 29 -20.74 4.83 3.84
N TYR A 30 -19.84 3.85 3.72
CA TYR A 30 -20.01 2.76 2.76
C TYR A 30 -21.29 1.97 3.04
N THR A 31 -21.55 1.65 4.30
CA THR A 31 -22.70 0.84 4.71
C THR A 31 -24.05 1.54 4.51
N HIS A 32 -24.08 2.88 4.46
CA HIS A 32 -25.33 3.63 4.33
C HIS A 32 -25.53 4.29 2.96
N PHE A 33 -24.44 4.60 2.25
CA PHE A 33 -24.50 5.41 1.02
C PHE A 33 -24.28 4.61 -0.25
N LEU A 34 -23.68 3.42 -0.14
CA LEU A 34 -23.35 2.57 -1.28
C LEU A 34 -24.12 1.25 -1.19
N HIS A 35 -24.56 0.72 -2.33
CA HIS A 35 -25.12 -0.63 -2.37
C HIS A 35 -24.05 -1.67 -1.98
N GLU A 36 -24.44 -2.69 -1.23
CA GLU A 36 -23.51 -3.68 -0.65
C GLU A 36 -22.65 -4.40 -1.70
N ASP A 37 -23.19 -4.66 -2.90
CA ASP A 37 -22.44 -5.28 -4.00
C ASP A 37 -21.31 -4.38 -4.49
N TYR A 38 -21.51 -3.07 -4.57
CA TYR A 38 -20.48 -2.11 -4.97
C TYR A 38 -19.45 -1.87 -3.87
N PHE A 39 -19.86 -1.92 -2.60
CA PHE A 39 -18.92 -1.91 -1.48
C PHE A 39 -18.05 -3.16 -1.49
N GLY A 40 -18.64 -4.34 -1.67
CA GLY A 40 -17.90 -5.59 -1.84
C GLY A 40 -16.96 -5.55 -3.03
N LEU A 41 -17.43 -5.04 -4.19
CA LEU A 41 -16.67 -4.93 -5.42
C LEU A 41 -15.42 -4.04 -5.26
N ILE A 42 -15.55 -2.83 -4.72
CA ILE A 42 -14.38 -1.95 -4.55
C ILE A 42 -13.37 -2.55 -3.57
N THR A 43 -13.84 -3.19 -2.50
CA THR A 43 -12.97 -3.87 -1.54
C THR A 43 -12.23 -5.04 -2.18
N PHE A 44 -12.92 -5.84 -2.99
CA PHE A 44 -12.32 -6.91 -3.76
C PHE A 44 -11.25 -6.39 -4.74
N LEU A 45 -11.58 -5.35 -5.52
CA LEU A 45 -10.65 -4.76 -6.49
C LEU A 45 -9.38 -4.23 -5.82
N LEU A 46 -9.51 -3.53 -4.69
CA LEU A 46 -8.37 -3.02 -3.93
C LEU A 46 -7.52 -4.15 -3.33
N SER A 47 -8.15 -5.18 -2.79
CA SER A 47 -7.44 -6.34 -2.23
C SER A 47 -6.71 -7.13 -3.29
N ALA A 48 -7.36 -7.42 -4.42
CA ALA A 48 -6.74 -8.10 -5.55
C ALA A 48 -5.57 -7.27 -6.13
N ALA A 49 -5.73 -5.94 -6.23
CA ALA A 49 -4.65 -5.05 -6.66
C ALA A 49 -3.45 -5.09 -5.70
N ASN A 50 -3.69 -5.10 -4.38
CA ASN A 50 -2.63 -5.23 -3.37
C ASN A 50 -1.87 -6.57 -3.47
N ILE A 51 -2.57 -7.67 -3.79
CA ILE A 51 -1.96 -9.00 -3.95
C ILE A 51 -0.97 -9.02 -5.12
N ILE A 52 -1.35 -8.43 -6.27
CA ILE A 52 -0.51 -8.48 -7.48
C ILE A 52 0.51 -7.34 -7.57
N LEU A 53 0.34 -6.28 -6.78
CA LEU A 53 1.20 -5.08 -6.78
C LEU A 53 2.70 -5.41 -6.68
N PRO A 54 3.17 -6.25 -5.71
CA PRO A 54 4.60 -6.54 -5.58
C PRO A 54 5.20 -7.19 -6.83
N LEU A 55 4.41 -8.00 -7.54
CA LEU A 55 4.83 -8.61 -8.80
C LEU A 55 4.96 -7.55 -9.90
N LEU A 56 3.96 -6.70 -10.08
CA LEU A 56 3.94 -5.68 -11.15
C LEU A 56 5.07 -4.67 -11.03
N VAL A 57 5.39 -4.23 -9.82
CA VAL A 57 6.49 -3.29 -9.60
C VAL A 57 7.84 -3.99 -9.33
N PHE A 58 7.90 -5.31 -9.52
CA PHE A 58 9.11 -6.11 -9.37
C PHE A 58 9.82 -5.91 -8.01
N GLY A 59 9.06 -5.69 -6.94
CA GLY A 59 9.61 -5.46 -5.60
C GLY A 59 10.44 -4.18 -5.45
N MET A 60 10.41 -3.26 -6.44
CA MET A 60 11.28 -2.08 -6.48
C MET A 60 11.12 -1.15 -5.29
N GLN A 61 9.93 -1.06 -4.68
CA GLN A 61 9.71 -0.25 -3.48
C GLN A 61 10.60 -0.67 -2.30
N HIS A 62 10.94 -1.94 -2.16
CA HIS A 62 11.85 -2.45 -1.13
C HIS A 62 13.32 -2.38 -1.59
N THR A 63 13.54 -2.65 -2.86
CA THR A 63 14.86 -2.63 -3.49
C THR A 63 15.49 -1.23 -3.45
N ILE A 64 14.71 -0.17 -3.70
CA ILE A 64 15.15 1.22 -3.57
C ILE A 64 15.66 1.48 -2.15
N VAL A 65 14.87 1.13 -1.14
CA VAL A 65 15.23 1.37 0.27
C VAL A 65 16.50 0.62 0.67
N LYS A 66 16.71 -0.60 0.15
CA LYS A 66 17.89 -1.41 0.49
C LYS A 66 19.16 -0.92 -0.19
N PHE A 67 19.10 -0.65 -1.49
CA PHE A 67 20.34 -0.47 -2.28
C PHE A 67 20.72 0.99 -2.51
N TYR A 68 19.81 1.97 -2.36
CA TYR A 68 20.11 3.37 -2.66
C TYR A 68 21.35 3.90 -1.91
N SER A 69 21.48 3.58 -0.63
CA SER A 69 22.61 4.02 0.21
C SER A 69 23.95 3.37 -0.12
N SER A 70 23.96 2.31 -0.94
CA SER A 70 25.19 1.64 -1.37
C SER A 70 25.93 2.44 -2.45
N TYR A 71 25.25 3.36 -3.13
CA TYR A 71 25.83 4.18 -4.19
C TYR A 71 26.40 5.47 -3.64
N GLN A 72 27.70 5.73 -3.92
CA GLN A 72 28.42 6.88 -3.38
C GLN A 72 28.37 8.10 -4.31
N THR A 73 28.29 7.86 -5.62
CA THR A 73 28.31 8.94 -6.61
C THR A 73 26.89 9.28 -7.09
N LYS A 74 26.67 10.57 -7.40
CA LYS A 74 25.41 11.04 -7.96
C LYS A 74 25.03 10.29 -9.25
N ILE A 75 26.02 9.95 -10.08
CA ILE A 75 25.78 9.25 -11.35
C ILE A 75 25.24 7.85 -11.10
N GLU A 76 25.78 7.12 -10.11
CA GLU A 76 25.30 5.80 -9.74
C GLU A 76 23.89 5.86 -9.12
N GLN A 77 23.65 6.82 -8.22
CA GLN A 77 22.33 7.04 -7.61
C GLN A 77 21.27 7.37 -8.67
N ASP A 78 21.59 8.27 -9.61
CA ASP A 78 20.71 8.62 -10.72
C ASP A 78 20.43 7.42 -11.64
N GLY A 79 21.47 6.64 -11.97
CA GLY A 79 21.35 5.43 -12.77
C GLY A 79 20.51 4.36 -12.08
N PHE A 80 20.71 4.15 -10.79
CA PHE A 80 19.92 3.21 -10.00
C PHE A 80 18.43 3.61 -9.91
N LEU A 81 18.14 4.89 -9.61
CA LEU A 81 16.75 5.37 -9.55
C LEU A 81 16.07 5.29 -10.93
N THR A 82 16.81 5.59 -12.01
CA THR A 82 16.30 5.42 -13.37
C THR A 82 15.98 3.95 -13.67
N THR A 83 16.87 3.05 -13.29
CA THR A 83 16.63 1.60 -13.42
C THR A 83 15.43 1.14 -12.61
N ALA A 84 15.32 1.59 -11.35
CA ALA A 84 14.20 1.24 -10.48
C ALA A 84 12.85 1.75 -11.00
N LEU A 85 12.82 2.89 -11.71
CA LEU A 85 11.62 3.41 -12.36
C LEU A 85 11.22 2.61 -13.61
N LEU A 86 12.20 2.10 -14.37
CA LEU A 86 11.96 1.39 -15.62
C LEU A 86 11.73 -0.12 -15.43
N MET A 87 12.30 -0.72 -14.38
CA MET A 87 12.15 -2.16 -14.09
C MET A 87 10.69 -2.63 -14.03
N PRO A 88 9.74 -1.91 -13.40
CA PRO A 88 8.34 -2.30 -13.46
C PRO A 88 7.80 -2.42 -14.89
N LEU A 89 8.21 -1.54 -15.82
CA LEU A 89 7.76 -1.61 -17.22
C LEU A 89 8.22 -2.88 -17.92
N ILE A 90 9.41 -3.39 -17.58
CA ILE A 90 9.94 -4.65 -18.13
C ILE A 90 9.05 -5.84 -17.73
N VAL A 91 8.35 -5.75 -16.60
CA VAL A 91 7.40 -6.76 -16.13
C VAL A 91 5.99 -6.48 -16.66
N ILE A 92 5.52 -5.23 -16.54
CA ILE A 92 4.15 -4.84 -16.91
C ILE A 92 3.90 -5.04 -18.41
N ILE A 93 4.85 -4.66 -19.29
CA ILE A 93 4.64 -4.76 -20.74
C ILE A 93 4.44 -6.21 -21.22
N PRO A 94 5.33 -7.18 -20.87
CA PRO A 94 5.10 -8.58 -21.22
C PRO A 94 3.85 -9.17 -20.57
N LEU A 95 3.57 -8.83 -19.30
CA LEU A 95 2.35 -9.29 -18.63
C LEU A 95 1.09 -8.73 -19.26
N ALA A 96 1.09 -7.46 -19.70
CA ALA A 96 -0.03 -6.87 -20.42
C ALA A 96 -0.22 -7.53 -21.78
N PHE A 97 0.87 -7.85 -22.49
CA PHE A 97 0.80 -8.56 -23.78
C PHE A 97 0.22 -9.97 -23.60
N VAL A 98 0.76 -10.77 -22.68
CA VAL A 98 0.20 -12.11 -22.38
C VAL A 98 -1.22 -12.00 -21.84
N GLY A 99 -1.45 -11.04 -20.96
CA GLY A 99 -2.77 -10.73 -20.39
C GLY A 99 -3.82 -10.44 -21.44
N ALA A 100 -3.47 -9.73 -22.51
CA ALA A 100 -4.42 -9.44 -23.61
C ALA A 100 -4.99 -10.71 -24.27
N PHE A 101 -4.20 -11.80 -24.31
CA PHE A 101 -4.67 -13.08 -24.88
C PHE A 101 -5.50 -13.92 -23.91
N ILE A 102 -5.25 -13.82 -22.60
CA ILE A 102 -5.92 -14.63 -21.58
C ILE A 102 -6.97 -13.84 -20.79
N TYR A 103 -7.17 -12.55 -21.12
CA TYR A 103 -8.02 -11.64 -20.35
C TYR A 103 -9.44 -12.16 -20.17
N GLU A 104 -10.08 -12.59 -21.27
CA GLU A 104 -11.46 -13.10 -21.24
C GLU A 104 -11.56 -14.33 -20.34
N SER A 105 -10.65 -15.31 -20.51
CA SER A 105 -10.63 -16.51 -19.67
C SER A 105 -10.39 -16.20 -18.20
N LEU A 106 -9.50 -15.24 -17.91
CA LEU A 106 -9.20 -14.81 -16.55
C LEU A 106 -10.40 -14.06 -15.94
N ALA A 107 -11.01 -13.15 -16.71
CA ALA A 107 -12.18 -12.40 -16.28
C ALA A 107 -13.37 -13.33 -16.01
N ASP A 108 -13.60 -14.33 -16.88
CA ASP A 108 -14.64 -15.34 -16.71
C ASP A 108 -14.39 -16.19 -15.46
N TRP A 109 -13.14 -16.62 -15.23
CA TRP A 109 -12.78 -17.40 -14.05
C TRP A 109 -12.99 -16.60 -12.75
N ILE A 110 -12.55 -15.34 -12.70
CA ILE A 110 -12.67 -14.49 -11.49
C ILE A 110 -14.13 -14.12 -11.23
N SER A 111 -14.96 -14.01 -12.26
CA SER A 111 -16.36 -13.58 -12.17
C SER A 111 -17.38 -14.70 -12.14
N MET A 112 -16.95 -15.95 -12.06
CA MET A 112 -17.82 -17.15 -12.21
C MET A 112 -19.03 -17.10 -11.26
N GLU A 113 -18.80 -16.78 -9.99
CA GLU A 113 -19.86 -16.66 -8.98
C GLU A 113 -20.51 -15.26 -8.94
N ASN A 114 -19.79 -14.24 -9.40
CA ASN A 114 -20.21 -12.84 -9.32
C ASN A 114 -20.00 -12.11 -10.65
N PRO A 115 -20.99 -12.16 -11.58
CA PRO A 115 -20.85 -11.58 -12.93
C PRO A 115 -20.53 -10.08 -12.95
N ILE A 116 -20.87 -9.34 -11.89
CA ILE A 116 -20.54 -7.91 -11.78
C ILE A 116 -19.02 -7.68 -11.86
N ILE A 117 -18.20 -8.61 -11.37
CA ILE A 117 -16.73 -8.49 -11.37
C ILE A 117 -16.18 -8.40 -12.79
N LYS A 118 -16.77 -9.15 -13.74
CA LYS A 118 -16.27 -9.21 -15.13
C LYS A 118 -16.10 -7.82 -15.75
N LYS A 119 -17.10 -6.96 -15.57
CA LYS A 119 -17.11 -5.59 -16.11
C LYS A 119 -15.93 -4.76 -15.58
N TYR A 120 -15.46 -5.01 -14.35
CA TYR A 120 -14.48 -4.18 -13.67
C TYR A 120 -13.10 -4.85 -13.51
N THR A 121 -12.92 -6.07 -14.06
CA THR A 121 -11.65 -6.82 -13.92
C THR A 121 -10.44 -6.03 -14.41
N TYR A 122 -10.55 -5.24 -15.47
CA TYR A 122 -9.46 -4.41 -15.97
C TYR A 122 -9.02 -3.30 -14.98
N LEU A 123 -9.96 -2.80 -14.14
CA LEU A 123 -9.65 -1.80 -13.12
C LEU A 123 -8.74 -2.34 -12.03
N LEU A 124 -8.78 -3.64 -11.75
CA LEU A 124 -7.88 -4.31 -10.83
C LEU A 124 -6.41 -4.11 -11.25
N PHE A 125 -6.11 -4.36 -12.52
CA PHE A 125 -4.75 -4.17 -13.05
C PHE A 125 -4.33 -2.70 -13.07
N LEU A 126 -5.26 -1.82 -13.43
CA LEU A 126 -5.01 -0.37 -13.42
C LEU A 126 -4.73 0.14 -12.01
N LEU A 127 -5.53 -0.27 -11.02
CA LEU A 127 -5.30 0.03 -9.60
C LEU A 127 -3.93 -0.48 -9.13
N ALA A 128 -3.58 -1.72 -9.46
CA ALA A 128 -2.31 -2.31 -9.07
C ALA A 128 -1.11 -1.55 -9.67
N ILE A 129 -1.21 -1.07 -10.91
CA ILE A 129 -0.19 -0.22 -11.55
C ILE A 129 -0.08 1.12 -10.81
N PHE A 130 -1.21 1.81 -10.56
CA PHE A 130 -1.19 3.08 -9.85
C PHE A 130 -0.63 2.94 -8.44
N MET A 131 -1.15 2.01 -7.65
CA MET A 131 -0.68 1.76 -6.29
C MET A 131 0.79 1.33 -6.27
N GLY A 132 1.21 0.51 -7.23
CA GLY A 132 2.58 0.06 -7.36
C GLY A 132 3.57 1.19 -7.66
N TYR A 133 3.29 2.01 -8.67
CA TYR A 133 4.13 3.17 -8.96
C TYR A 133 4.11 4.21 -7.84
N PHE A 134 2.98 4.38 -7.15
CA PHE A 134 2.93 5.17 -5.92
C PHE A 134 3.97 4.70 -4.91
N GLU A 135 4.04 3.39 -4.64
CA GLU A 135 5.02 2.83 -3.69
C GLU A 135 6.47 3.00 -4.16
N VAL A 136 6.73 2.92 -5.46
CA VAL A 136 8.07 3.21 -6.04
C VAL A 136 8.47 4.66 -5.79
N PHE A 137 7.61 5.64 -6.12
CA PHE A 137 7.88 7.05 -5.88
C PHE A 137 7.96 7.38 -4.38
N TYR A 138 7.16 6.72 -3.56
CA TYR A 138 7.23 6.89 -2.11
C TYR A 138 8.55 6.34 -1.53
N ALA A 139 9.01 5.17 -1.97
CA ALA A 139 10.32 4.64 -1.60
C ALA A 139 11.46 5.59 -2.00
N TRP A 140 11.35 6.20 -3.19
CA TRP A 140 12.28 7.23 -3.65
C TRP A 140 12.38 8.41 -2.68
N THR A 141 11.25 8.94 -2.19
CA THR A 141 11.29 10.04 -1.21
C THR A 141 11.74 9.61 0.17
N LYS A 142 11.47 8.36 0.58
CA LYS A 142 11.96 7.79 1.85
C LYS A 142 13.48 7.78 1.92
N VAL A 143 14.16 7.37 0.85
CA VAL A 143 15.64 7.35 0.82
C VAL A 143 16.26 8.75 0.82
N GLN A 144 15.46 9.77 0.50
CA GLN A 144 15.82 11.19 0.65
C GLN A 144 15.41 11.78 2.02
N LEU A 145 15.07 10.92 3.00
CA LEU A 145 14.60 11.32 4.33
C LEU A 145 13.34 12.21 4.31
N ASN A 146 12.46 12.01 3.32
CA ASN A 146 11.20 12.74 3.15
C ASN A 146 10.01 11.77 3.09
N SER A 147 9.60 11.23 4.25
CA SER A 147 8.54 10.22 4.33
C SER A 147 7.16 10.77 4.68
N VAL A 148 7.06 11.93 5.32
CA VAL A 148 5.82 12.44 5.92
C VAL A 148 4.76 12.76 4.86
N PHE A 149 5.13 13.46 3.80
CA PHE A 149 4.19 13.82 2.74
C PHE A 149 3.66 12.58 2.01
N GLY A 150 4.57 11.64 1.63
CA GLY A 150 4.15 10.41 0.98
C GLY A 150 3.23 9.54 1.87
N ASN A 151 3.49 9.52 3.19
CA ASN A 151 2.61 8.85 4.13
C ASN A 151 1.22 9.52 4.22
N PHE A 152 1.16 10.86 4.18
CA PHE A 152 -0.10 11.60 4.11
C PHE A 152 -0.90 11.25 2.86
N ILE A 153 -0.26 11.26 1.69
CA ILE A 153 -0.92 10.89 0.42
C ILE A 153 -1.33 9.42 0.43
N LYS A 154 -0.60 8.53 1.10
CA LYS A 154 -0.94 7.11 1.21
C LYS A 154 -2.15 6.87 2.13
N GLU A 155 -2.11 7.45 3.34
CA GLU A 155 -3.02 7.08 4.43
C GLU A 155 -4.27 7.95 4.53
N ILE A 156 -4.17 9.23 4.20
CA ILE A 156 -5.26 10.20 4.41
C ILE A 156 -5.94 10.59 3.10
N PHE A 157 -5.16 10.96 2.08
CA PHE A 157 -5.70 11.55 0.86
C PHE A 157 -6.76 10.66 0.17
N PRO A 158 -6.52 9.34 -0.10
CA PRO A 158 -7.54 8.51 -0.74
C PRO A 158 -8.80 8.38 0.11
N ARG A 159 -8.66 8.31 1.44
CA ARG A 159 -9.79 8.17 2.34
C ARG A 159 -10.66 9.43 2.37
N ILE A 160 -10.06 10.60 2.40
CA ILE A 160 -10.79 11.88 2.31
C ILE A 160 -11.49 12.00 0.95
N CYS A 161 -10.79 11.73 -0.16
CA CYS A 161 -11.41 11.76 -1.49
C CYS A 161 -12.56 10.77 -1.59
N THR A 162 -12.41 9.56 -1.06
CA THR A 162 -13.48 8.56 -1.00
C THR A 162 -14.66 9.05 -0.16
N THR A 163 -14.41 9.74 0.97
CA THR A 163 -15.48 10.39 1.76
C THR A 163 -16.30 11.33 0.89
N PHE A 164 -15.64 12.20 0.11
CA PHE A 164 -16.34 13.11 -0.80
C PHE A 164 -17.12 12.38 -1.90
N LEU A 165 -16.57 11.31 -2.47
CA LEU A 165 -17.27 10.49 -3.45
C LEU A 165 -18.51 9.82 -2.85
N LEU A 166 -18.43 9.30 -1.62
CA LEU A 166 -19.57 8.70 -0.91
C LEU A 166 -20.67 9.75 -0.64
N PHE A 167 -20.32 10.96 -0.25
CA PHE A 167 -21.30 12.05 -0.14
C PHE A 167 -21.91 12.42 -1.49
N ALA A 168 -21.14 12.38 -2.58
CA ALA A 168 -21.67 12.62 -3.91
C ALA A 168 -22.68 11.54 -4.33
N VAL A 169 -22.46 10.27 -3.96
CA VAL A 169 -23.46 9.19 -4.13
C VAL A 169 -24.70 9.47 -3.28
N PHE A 170 -24.52 9.79 -1.99
CA PHE A 170 -25.63 10.12 -1.10
C PHE A 170 -26.53 11.26 -1.65
N PHE A 171 -25.92 12.31 -2.18
CA PHE A 171 -26.65 13.43 -2.81
C PHE A 171 -27.12 13.11 -4.24
N LYS A 172 -27.01 11.85 -4.69
CA LYS A 172 -27.41 11.41 -6.05
C LYS A 172 -26.73 12.19 -7.19
N ARG A 173 -25.52 12.68 -6.96
CA ARG A 173 -24.67 13.31 -7.98
C ARG A 173 -23.83 12.31 -8.74
N LEU A 174 -23.56 11.16 -8.12
CA LEU A 174 -22.86 10.02 -8.69
C LEU A 174 -23.69 8.76 -8.48
N THR A 175 -23.61 7.85 -9.43
CA THR A 175 -24.10 6.47 -9.28
C THR A 175 -23.05 5.61 -8.56
N ASP A 176 -23.46 4.44 -8.05
CA ASP A 176 -22.55 3.47 -7.44
C ASP A 176 -21.48 3.02 -8.44
N GLU A 177 -21.83 2.92 -9.72
CA GLU A 177 -20.89 2.60 -10.78
C GLU A 177 -19.85 3.69 -10.98
N GLU A 178 -20.25 4.95 -11.07
CA GLU A 178 -19.34 6.10 -11.20
C GLU A 178 -18.44 6.25 -9.97
N PHE A 179 -18.92 5.85 -8.80
CA PHE A 179 -18.11 5.79 -7.59
C PHE A 179 -16.90 4.85 -7.75
N ILE A 180 -17.07 3.65 -8.33
CA ILE A 180 -15.95 2.72 -8.59
C ILE A 180 -14.87 3.40 -9.45
N TYR A 181 -15.28 4.04 -10.55
CA TYR A 181 -14.34 4.78 -11.40
C TYR A 181 -13.69 5.96 -10.65
N GLY A 182 -14.48 6.67 -9.84
CA GLY A 182 -13.98 7.76 -9.00
C GLY A 182 -12.85 7.32 -8.07
N VAL A 183 -12.99 6.18 -7.40
CA VAL A 183 -11.95 5.62 -6.53
C VAL A 183 -10.68 5.30 -7.34
N VAL A 184 -10.80 4.68 -8.51
CA VAL A 184 -9.65 4.38 -9.38
C VAL A 184 -8.91 5.67 -9.77
N ILE A 185 -9.65 6.72 -10.13
CA ILE A 185 -9.10 8.05 -10.45
C ILE A 185 -8.36 8.63 -9.25
N VAL A 186 -8.89 8.50 -8.03
CA VAL A 186 -8.23 8.98 -6.81
C VAL A 186 -6.87 8.30 -6.62
N TYR A 187 -6.75 6.99 -6.84
CA TYR A 187 -5.45 6.30 -6.78
C TYR A 187 -4.50 6.76 -7.88
N GLY A 188 -5.01 7.01 -9.09
CA GLY A 188 -4.23 7.59 -10.19
C GLY A 188 -3.70 8.99 -9.83
N ILE A 189 -4.56 9.87 -9.30
CA ILE A 189 -4.17 11.21 -8.84
C ILE A 189 -3.14 11.12 -7.72
N SER A 190 -3.31 10.22 -6.75
CA SER A 190 -2.34 9.98 -5.67
C SER A 190 -0.95 9.66 -6.23
N THR A 191 -0.91 8.79 -7.25
CA THR A 191 0.35 8.40 -7.91
C THR A 191 0.99 9.57 -8.64
N VAL A 192 0.20 10.36 -9.36
CA VAL A 192 0.69 11.55 -10.07
C VAL A 192 1.23 12.60 -9.10
N ILE A 193 0.51 12.87 -8.00
CA ILE A 193 0.99 13.78 -6.94
C ILE A 193 2.31 13.27 -6.37
N MET A 194 2.41 11.98 -6.08
CA MET A 194 3.62 11.39 -5.50
C MET A 194 4.79 11.42 -6.49
N MET A 195 4.53 11.21 -7.78
CA MET A 195 5.53 11.35 -8.84
C MET A 195 6.10 12.77 -8.88
N PHE A 196 5.25 13.79 -8.94
CA PHE A 196 5.71 15.18 -8.93
C PHE A 196 6.49 15.53 -7.66
N TYR A 197 6.04 15.04 -6.50
CA TYR A 197 6.74 15.25 -5.25
C TYR A 197 8.10 14.55 -5.21
N ALA A 198 8.20 13.33 -5.71
CA ALA A 198 9.47 12.61 -5.79
C ALA A 198 10.49 13.37 -6.65
N PHE A 199 10.09 13.87 -7.82
CA PHE A 199 10.94 14.68 -8.68
C PHE A 199 11.25 16.07 -8.12
N TYR A 200 10.38 16.63 -7.30
CA TYR A 200 10.65 17.88 -6.58
C TYR A 200 11.73 17.66 -5.49
N VAL A 201 11.64 16.58 -4.73
CA VAL A 201 12.60 16.25 -3.67
C VAL A 201 13.98 15.90 -4.23
N TYR A 202 14.01 15.12 -5.30
CA TYR A 202 15.25 14.72 -5.97
C TYR A 202 15.00 14.44 -7.44
N LYS A 203 15.57 15.30 -8.31
CA LYS A 203 15.45 15.15 -9.76
C LYS A 203 16.71 14.46 -10.30
N PRO A 204 16.63 13.17 -10.69
CA PRO A 204 17.77 12.48 -11.26
C PRO A 204 18.04 12.98 -12.68
N THR A 205 19.28 12.89 -13.08
CA THR A 205 19.62 12.95 -14.53
C THR A 205 19.30 11.58 -15.11
N PHE A 206 18.28 11.49 -15.98
CA PHE A 206 17.93 10.23 -16.63
C PHE A 206 19.08 9.74 -17.50
N LYS A 207 19.92 8.87 -16.95
CA LYS A 207 20.97 8.17 -17.66
C LYS A 207 20.76 6.68 -17.49
N LEU A 208 20.67 5.96 -18.59
CA LEU A 208 20.63 4.49 -18.61
C LEU A 208 22.04 3.94 -18.26
N VAL A 209 22.46 4.18 -17.03
CA VAL A 209 23.65 3.55 -16.46
C VAL A 209 23.15 2.38 -15.62
N LEU A 210 23.35 1.16 -16.13
CA LEU A 210 22.98 -0.04 -15.37
C LEU A 210 23.87 -0.14 -14.12
N PRO A 211 23.26 -0.39 -12.95
CA PRO A 211 24.01 -0.63 -11.72
C PRO A 211 24.99 -1.80 -11.88
N SER A 212 26.19 -1.67 -11.33
CA SER A 212 27.21 -2.73 -11.37
C SER A 212 26.76 -4.02 -10.68
N ASN A 213 25.88 -3.89 -9.69
CA ASN A 213 25.30 -5.00 -8.91
C ASN A 213 23.88 -5.41 -9.38
N LEU A 214 23.56 -5.24 -10.67
CA LEU A 214 22.23 -5.54 -11.24
C LEU A 214 21.75 -6.97 -10.90
N LYS A 215 22.66 -7.96 -10.90
CA LYS A 215 22.34 -9.34 -10.54
C LYS A 215 21.84 -9.47 -9.10
N GLU A 216 22.45 -8.74 -8.17
CA GLU A 216 22.05 -8.72 -6.76
C GLU A 216 20.70 -8.04 -6.60
N ILE A 217 20.46 -6.94 -7.34
CA ILE A 217 19.19 -6.22 -7.37
C ILE A 217 18.06 -7.15 -7.82
N ILE A 218 18.25 -7.84 -8.96
CA ILE A 218 17.24 -8.77 -9.49
C ILE A 218 17.00 -9.92 -8.50
N SER A 219 18.06 -10.54 -7.98
CA SER A 219 17.94 -11.63 -7.01
C SER A 219 17.18 -11.19 -5.76
N PHE A 220 17.50 -10.03 -5.21
CA PHE A 220 16.80 -9.49 -4.05
C PHE A 220 15.33 -9.16 -4.36
N SER A 221 15.06 -8.56 -5.52
CA SER A 221 13.70 -8.24 -5.94
C SER A 221 12.84 -9.51 -6.06
N LEU A 222 13.35 -10.57 -6.68
CA LEU A 222 12.67 -11.86 -6.75
C LEU A 222 12.43 -12.46 -5.36
N TYR A 223 13.43 -12.41 -4.48
CA TYR A 223 13.27 -12.86 -3.10
C TYR A 223 12.18 -12.09 -2.35
N ILE A 224 12.14 -10.75 -2.51
CA ILE A 224 11.13 -9.90 -1.88
C ILE A 224 9.72 -10.15 -2.46
N ILE A 225 9.60 -10.43 -3.77
CA ILE A 225 8.31 -10.79 -4.35
C ILE A 225 7.76 -12.05 -3.66
N VAL A 226 8.59 -13.06 -3.43
CA VAL A 226 8.16 -14.32 -2.83
C VAL A 226 7.96 -14.18 -1.32
N ALA A 227 8.96 -13.67 -0.59
CA ALA A 227 8.94 -13.63 0.87
C ALA A 227 8.21 -12.40 1.43
N GLY A 228 8.40 -11.23 0.82
CA GLY A 228 7.81 -9.97 1.30
C GLY A 228 6.34 -9.80 0.93
N SER A 229 5.90 -10.41 -0.18
CA SER A 229 4.48 -10.39 -0.55
C SER A 229 3.64 -11.35 0.27
N ALA A 230 4.22 -12.43 0.81
CA ALA A 230 3.47 -13.43 1.58
C ALA A 230 2.68 -12.80 2.74
N ALA A 231 3.29 -11.90 3.50
CA ALA A 231 2.62 -11.21 4.60
C ALA A 231 1.48 -10.28 4.10
N GLY A 232 1.69 -9.58 2.98
CA GLY A 232 0.68 -8.73 2.36
C GLY A 232 -0.48 -9.56 1.79
N VAL A 233 -0.17 -10.66 1.13
CA VAL A 233 -1.17 -11.60 0.60
C VAL A 233 -2.04 -12.17 1.72
N LEU A 234 -1.44 -12.60 2.85
CA LEU A 234 -2.20 -13.13 4.00
C LEU A 234 -3.23 -12.14 4.56
N LEU A 235 -3.00 -10.84 4.44
CA LEU A 235 -3.93 -9.80 4.91
C LEU A 235 -5.08 -9.52 3.93
N GLU A 236 -4.91 -9.89 2.66
CA GLU A 236 -5.83 -9.53 1.59
C GLU A 236 -6.52 -10.75 0.94
N ILE A 237 -5.97 -11.96 1.14
CA ILE A 237 -6.41 -13.16 0.43
C ILE A 237 -7.87 -13.51 0.72
N ASP A 238 -8.35 -13.30 1.94
CA ASP A 238 -9.72 -13.61 2.32
C ASP A 238 -10.72 -12.79 1.48
N LYS A 239 -10.46 -11.47 1.33
CA LYS A 239 -11.31 -10.58 0.53
C LYS A 239 -11.29 -10.91 -0.96
N PHE A 240 -10.20 -11.51 -1.43
CA PHE A 240 -10.10 -12.04 -2.79
C PHE A 240 -10.84 -13.37 -2.97
N MET A 241 -10.77 -14.26 -1.97
CA MET A 241 -11.35 -15.61 -2.06
C MET A 241 -12.87 -15.64 -1.78
N ILE A 242 -13.38 -14.79 -0.90
CA ILE A 242 -14.81 -14.76 -0.58
C ILE A 242 -15.69 -14.68 -1.83
N PRO A 243 -15.49 -13.78 -2.80
CA PRO A 243 -16.37 -13.67 -3.96
C PRO A 243 -16.17 -14.78 -4.98
N GLN A 244 -15.22 -15.70 -4.79
CA GLN A 244 -15.08 -16.92 -5.58
C GLN A 244 -16.00 -18.04 -5.09
N MET A 245 -16.59 -17.91 -3.90
CA MET A 245 -17.39 -18.95 -3.24
C MET A 245 -18.77 -18.44 -2.79
N GLU A 246 -18.90 -17.11 -2.63
CA GLU A 246 -20.08 -16.46 -2.06
C GLU A 246 -20.43 -15.18 -2.84
N LYS A 247 -21.59 -14.59 -2.55
CA LYS A 247 -21.98 -13.31 -3.11
C LYS A 247 -20.98 -12.20 -2.73
N ILE A 248 -20.71 -11.31 -3.66
CA ILE A 248 -19.74 -10.23 -3.47
C ILE A 248 -20.10 -9.28 -2.28
N ALA A 249 -21.37 -9.17 -1.94
CA ALA A 249 -21.84 -8.45 -0.75
C ALA A 249 -21.20 -9.00 0.56
N GLN A 250 -20.85 -10.29 0.62
CA GLN A 250 -20.18 -10.86 1.80
C GLN A 250 -18.80 -10.25 2.04
N VAL A 251 -18.12 -9.79 1.00
CA VAL A 251 -16.86 -9.03 1.14
C VAL A 251 -17.07 -7.72 1.88
N ALA A 252 -18.22 -7.05 1.66
CA ALA A 252 -18.56 -5.83 2.39
C ALA A 252 -18.71 -6.09 3.89
N TYR A 253 -19.51 -7.09 4.27
CA TYR A 253 -19.70 -7.48 5.66
C TYR A 253 -18.42 -7.92 6.35
N TYR A 254 -17.63 -8.77 5.66
CA TYR A 254 -16.31 -9.19 6.13
C TYR A 254 -15.37 -8.00 6.37
N SER A 255 -15.40 -7.00 5.47
CA SER A 255 -14.55 -5.82 5.56
C SER A 255 -14.86 -4.96 6.78
N VAL A 256 -16.13 -4.83 7.14
CA VAL A 256 -16.55 -4.15 8.36
C VAL A 256 -16.00 -4.88 9.59
N GLY A 257 -16.16 -6.21 9.65
CA GLY A 257 -15.62 -7.02 10.74
C GLY A 257 -14.10 -6.91 10.88
N ILE A 258 -13.36 -7.06 9.78
CA ILE A 258 -11.90 -6.89 9.75
C ILE A 258 -11.49 -5.48 10.15
N TYR A 259 -12.23 -4.46 9.74
CA TYR A 259 -11.92 -3.08 10.13
C TYR A 259 -12.01 -2.90 11.64
N ILE A 260 -13.08 -3.39 12.27
CA ILE A 260 -13.25 -3.38 13.73
C ILE A 260 -12.10 -4.14 14.40
N ALA A 261 -11.79 -5.36 13.96
CA ALA A 261 -10.71 -6.17 14.52
C ALA A 261 -9.33 -5.50 14.36
N SER A 262 -9.11 -4.74 13.26
CA SER A 262 -7.83 -4.09 12.97
C SER A 262 -7.49 -2.94 13.93
N VAL A 263 -8.46 -2.43 14.70
CA VAL A 263 -8.25 -1.43 15.77
C VAL A 263 -7.20 -1.91 16.75
N ILE A 264 -7.21 -3.21 17.09
CA ILE A 264 -6.24 -3.83 18.02
C ILE A 264 -4.79 -3.68 17.51
N GLY A 265 -4.61 -3.67 16.19
CA GLY A 265 -3.30 -3.55 15.55
C GLY A 265 -2.73 -2.13 15.44
N ILE A 266 -3.54 -1.07 15.65
CA ILE A 266 -3.10 0.31 15.49
C ILE A 266 -1.94 0.68 16.42
N PRO A 267 -2.01 0.38 17.74
CA PRO A 267 -0.92 0.67 18.66
C PRO A 267 0.39 0.01 18.23
N THR A 268 0.33 -1.21 17.69
CA THR A 268 1.51 -1.94 17.19
C THR A 268 2.16 -1.19 16.03
N ARG A 269 1.38 -0.73 15.04
CA ARG A 269 1.91 0.04 13.90
C ARG A 269 2.54 1.37 14.34
N ALA A 270 1.90 2.08 15.27
CA ALA A 270 2.42 3.32 15.83
C ALA A 270 3.71 3.10 16.60
N MET A 271 3.76 2.06 17.44
CA MET A 271 4.94 1.69 18.21
C MET A 271 6.12 1.35 17.29
N GLN A 272 5.89 0.54 16.25
CA GLN A 272 6.93 0.16 15.28
C GLN A 272 7.54 1.36 14.55
N GLN A 273 6.77 2.38 14.23
CA GLN A 273 7.28 3.61 13.61
C GLN A 273 8.31 4.34 14.49
N ILE A 274 8.16 4.23 15.81
CA ILE A 274 9.03 4.87 16.80
C ILE A 274 10.20 3.96 17.18
N THR A 275 9.91 2.68 17.45
CA THR A 275 10.91 1.76 17.99
C THR A 275 11.88 1.23 16.93
N SER A 276 11.45 1.03 15.67
CA SER A 276 12.32 0.47 14.62
C SER A 276 13.61 1.27 14.39
N PRO A 277 13.59 2.61 14.23
CA PRO A 277 14.82 3.37 14.05
C PRO A 277 15.69 3.41 15.31
N ILE A 278 15.09 3.35 16.50
CA ILE A 278 15.82 3.32 17.77
C ILE A 278 16.55 1.96 17.89
N THR A 279 15.82 0.87 17.68
CA THR A 279 16.37 -0.48 17.70
C THR A 279 17.53 -0.64 16.70
N ALA A 280 17.34 -0.17 15.46
CA ALA A 280 18.39 -0.24 14.44
C ALA A 280 19.65 0.52 14.85
N LYS A 281 19.50 1.71 15.46
CA LYS A 281 20.63 2.48 15.96
C LYS A 281 21.34 1.76 17.10
N ASP A 282 20.60 1.31 18.12
CA ASP A 282 21.17 0.67 19.30
C ASP A 282 21.85 -0.67 18.96
N MET A 283 21.30 -1.42 17.98
CA MET A 283 21.96 -2.60 17.44
C MET A 283 23.28 -2.29 16.74
N ASN A 284 23.33 -1.21 15.93
CA ASN A 284 24.57 -0.79 15.26
C ASN A 284 25.64 -0.29 16.25
N GLU A 285 25.19 0.26 17.39
CA GLU A 285 26.08 0.70 18.47
C GLU A 285 26.41 -0.43 19.46
N ASN A 286 25.98 -1.68 19.22
CA ASN A 286 26.12 -2.85 20.10
C ASN A 286 25.53 -2.66 21.52
N LYS A 287 24.51 -1.82 21.67
CA LYS A 287 23.79 -1.55 22.93
C LYS A 287 22.66 -2.55 23.14
N LEU A 288 23.00 -3.82 23.29
CA LEU A 288 22.01 -4.92 23.39
C LEU A 288 21.09 -4.80 24.61
N ASP A 289 21.60 -4.27 25.73
CA ASP A 289 20.80 -4.04 26.93
C ASP A 289 19.69 -3.00 26.72
N ASP A 290 19.97 -1.94 25.97
CA ASP A 290 18.98 -0.91 25.61
C ASP A 290 17.93 -1.49 24.66
N VAL A 291 18.33 -2.33 23.71
CA VAL A 291 17.40 -3.06 22.80
C VAL A 291 16.49 -3.99 23.61
N GLU A 292 17.02 -4.76 24.55
CA GLU A 292 16.25 -5.67 25.41
C GLU A 292 15.23 -4.88 26.27
N LYS A 293 15.67 -3.78 26.86
CA LYS A 293 14.80 -2.91 27.66
C LYS A 293 13.67 -2.30 26.83
N LEU A 294 13.99 -1.79 25.63
CA LEU A 294 13.01 -1.24 24.70
C LEU A 294 12.00 -2.32 24.28
N TYR A 295 12.46 -3.53 23.97
CA TYR A 295 11.62 -4.66 23.62
C TYR A 295 10.64 -5.02 24.74
N LYS A 296 11.13 -5.17 25.99
CA LYS A 296 10.29 -5.48 27.16
C LYS A 296 9.24 -4.41 27.39
N GLN A 297 9.63 -3.13 27.38
CA GLN A 297 8.72 -2.01 27.59
C GLN A 297 7.65 -1.95 26.48
N SER A 298 8.06 -2.08 25.23
CA SER A 298 7.15 -2.08 24.09
C SER A 298 6.15 -3.23 24.15
N SER A 299 6.61 -4.44 24.49
CA SER A 299 5.76 -5.63 24.58
C SER A 299 4.72 -5.51 25.70
N ILE A 300 5.10 -5.00 26.87
CA ILE A 300 4.17 -4.78 27.98
C ILE A 300 3.12 -3.71 27.60
N ASN A 301 3.55 -2.58 27.04
CA ASN A 301 2.65 -1.52 26.65
C ASN A 301 1.65 -2.01 25.57
N LEU A 302 2.13 -2.76 24.59
CA LEU A 302 1.26 -3.32 23.53
C LEU A 302 0.30 -4.37 24.09
N LEU A 303 0.72 -5.19 25.05
CA LEU A 303 -0.16 -6.15 25.73
C LEU A 303 -1.29 -5.44 26.49
N VAL A 304 -0.96 -4.39 27.23
CA VAL A 304 -1.96 -3.62 28.01
C VAL A 304 -2.93 -2.89 27.07
N ILE A 305 -2.42 -2.15 26.09
CA ILE A 305 -3.25 -1.36 25.18
C ILE A 305 -4.04 -2.29 24.24
N GLY A 306 -3.39 -3.27 23.64
CA GLY A 306 -4.05 -4.25 22.76
C GLY A 306 -5.08 -5.09 23.50
N GLY A 307 -4.77 -5.51 24.72
CA GLY A 307 -5.71 -6.24 25.60
C GLY A 307 -6.91 -5.38 25.97
N LEU A 308 -6.72 -4.07 26.24
CA LEU A 308 -7.82 -3.16 26.48
C LEU A 308 -8.75 -3.05 25.26
N PHE A 309 -8.19 -2.83 24.06
CA PHE A 309 -8.98 -2.79 22.83
C PHE A 309 -9.69 -4.11 22.56
N PHE A 310 -9.02 -5.25 22.79
CA PHE A 310 -9.66 -6.56 22.64
C PHE A 310 -10.85 -6.77 23.57
N LEU A 311 -10.83 -6.21 24.79
CA LEU A 311 -11.94 -6.29 25.74
C LEU A 311 -13.09 -5.29 25.42
N LEU A 312 -12.80 -4.25 24.66
CA LEU A 312 -13.78 -3.22 24.30
C LEU A 312 -14.54 -3.53 22.98
N ILE A 313 -14.01 -4.41 22.14
CA ILE A 313 -14.61 -4.90 20.90
C ILE A 313 -15.43 -6.16 21.18
#